data_7e05ec434ee5d7a45491aebf0dcdf402
#
_entry.id   7e05ec434ee5d7a45491aebf0dcdf402
#
_cell.length_a   1.000
_cell.length_b   1.000
_cell.length_c   1.000
_cell.angle_alpha   90.00
_cell.angle_beta   90.00
_cell.angle_gamma   90.00
#
_symmetry.space_group_name_H-M   'P 1'
#
loop_
_entity.id
_entity.type
_entity.pdbx_description
1 polymer ?
#
loop_
_entity_poly.entity_id
_entity_poly.type
_entity_poly.pdbx_seq_one_letter_code
_entity_poly.pdbx_strand_id
1 'polypeptide(L)'
;MIINGGIRYCEKGLTTSLRAMHVQSELIGMYNENVTGFDKIGYQRKDPVVSSFTEYIGVHGLSQTVDDKVGRIAMSDNPLDLALAKQGYFQTQSADGIKLTRDGRFKIDKEGNLLTLDDANVLSSAGVPIKLHVVPEKLEDIKVNSKGLVSVFNKNTNKLENVAFLGIVDSNGVVVMDPQVKQGYNEYSNVSLQNEFIS
;
A
#
# COMPACT_ATOMS: atom_id res chain seq x y z
N MET A 1 40.22 -4.32 -47.92
CA MET A 1 40.29 -5.03 -46.63
C MET A 1 39.29 -4.40 -45.69
N ILE A 2 38.19 -5.08 -45.39
CA ILE A 2 37.04 -4.49 -44.71
C ILE A 2 37.15 -4.78 -43.21
N ILE A 3 37.51 -3.75 -42.42
CA ILE A 3 37.65 -3.82 -40.97
C ILE A 3 36.34 -3.38 -40.25
N ASN A 4 35.20 -3.42 -40.94
CA ASN A 4 33.93 -2.94 -40.38
C ASN A 4 33.14 -3.95 -39.53
N GLY A 5 33.50 -5.24 -39.55
CA GLY A 5 32.78 -6.27 -38.80
C GLY A 5 33.10 -6.26 -37.29
N GLY A 6 34.38 -6.07 -36.94
CA GLY A 6 34.84 -6.16 -35.54
C GLY A 6 34.34 -5.01 -34.65
N ILE A 7 34.25 -3.80 -35.19
CA ILE A 7 33.77 -2.63 -34.45
C ILE A 7 32.28 -2.74 -34.09
N ARG A 8 31.45 -3.21 -35.04
CA ARG A 8 30.00 -3.41 -34.79
C ARG A 8 29.70 -4.50 -33.77
N TYR A 9 30.51 -5.56 -33.72
CA TYR A 9 30.36 -6.60 -32.68
C TYR A 9 30.77 -6.10 -31.29
N CYS A 10 31.81 -5.28 -31.21
CA CYS A 10 32.26 -4.67 -29.98
C CYS A 10 31.25 -3.65 -29.43
N GLU A 11 30.64 -2.83 -30.27
CA GLU A 11 29.58 -1.89 -29.90
C GLU A 11 28.32 -2.64 -29.38
N LYS A 12 27.89 -3.72 -30.03
CA LYS A 12 26.79 -4.53 -29.58
C LYS A 12 27.08 -5.19 -28.22
N GLY A 13 28.30 -5.73 -28.03
CA GLY A 13 28.72 -6.31 -26.75
C GLY A 13 28.74 -5.27 -25.63
N LEU A 14 29.27 -4.09 -25.89
CA LEU A 14 29.30 -3.00 -24.91
C LEU A 14 27.91 -2.51 -24.54
N THR A 15 27.04 -2.29 -25.53
CA THR A 15 25.64 -1.87 -25.28
C THR A 15 24.87 -2.93 -24.50
N THR A 16 25.05 -4.22 -24.82
CA THR A 16 24.40 -5.31 -24.06
C THR A 16 24.90 -5.36 -22.61
N SER A 17 26.19 -5.19 -22.39
CA SER A 17 26.78 -5.17 -21.04
C SER A 17 26.28 -3.98 -20.23
N LEU A 18 26.23 -2.78 -20.81
CA LEU A 18 25.69 -1.59 -20.16
C LEU A 18 24.22 -1.76 -19.78
N ARG A 19 23.44 -2.37 -20.65
CA ARG A 19 22.03 -2.68 -20.38
C ARG A 19 21.88 -3.67 -19.24
N ALA A 20 22.66 -4.75 -19.25
CA ALA A 20 22.64 -5.73 -18.15
C ALA A 20 23.00 -5.09 -16.81
N MET A 21 24.00 -4.19 -16.80
CA MET A 21 24.37 -3.43 -15.59
C MET A 21 23.23 -2.52 -15.13
N HIS A 22 22.51 -1.88 -16.05
CA HIS A 22 21.38 -1.02 -15.71
C HIS A 22 20.25 -1.83 -15.06
N VAL A 23 19.84 -2.96 -15.66
CA VAL A 23 18.84 -3.86 -15.08
C VAL A 23 19.26 -4.36 -13.70
N GLN A 24 20.52 -4.77 -13.54
CA GLN A 24 21.03 -5.18 -12.22
C GLN A 24 20.98 -4.05 -11.19
N SER A 25 21.29 -2.82 -11.59
CA SER A 25 21.21 -1.65 -10.70
C SER A 25 19.76 -1.37 -10.26
N GLU A 26 18.79 -1.50 -11.17
CA GLU A 26 17.36 -1.36 -10.83
C GLU A 26 16.88 -2.47 -9.91
N LEU A 27 17.29 -3.72 -10.13
CA LEU A 27 16.99 -4.85 -9.25
C LEU A 27 17.54 -4.62 -7.83
N ILE A 28 18.80 -4.20 -7.72
CA ILE A 28 19.41 -3.85 -6.42
C ILE A 28 18.62 -2.71 -5.74
N GLY A 29 18.19 -1.72 -6.51
CA GLY A 29 17.33 -0.63 -6.02
C GLY A 29 16.04 -1.17 -5.39
N MET A 30 15.34 -2.07 -6.08
CA MET A 30 14.11 -2.70 -5.58
C MET A 30 14.34 -3.54 -4.33
N TYR A 31 15.39 -4.37 -4.29
CA TYR A 31 15.72 -5.14 -3.10
C TYR A 31 16.05 -4.24 -1.91
N ASN A 32 16.78 -3.14 -2.13
CA ASN A 32 17.05 -2.15 -1.08
C ASN A 32 15.75 -1.47 -0.58
N GLU A 33 14.80 -1.16 -1.46
CA GLU A 33 13.50 -0.64 -1.05
C GLU A 33 12.73 -1.66 -0.20
N ASN A 34 12.72 -2.94 -0.58
CA ASN A 34 12.10 -3.99 0.21
C ASN A 34 12.74 -4.13 1.58
N VAL A 35 14.08 -4.18 1.65
CA VAL A 35 14.81 -4.28 2.92
C VAL A 35 14.53 -3.08 3.82
N THR A 36 14.54 -1.86 3.28
CA THR A 36 14.21 -0.64 4.05
C THR A 36 12.74 -0.55 4.41
N GLY A 37 11.88 -1.24 3.66
CA GLY A 37 10.44 -1.34 3.89
C GLY A 37 10.04 -2.40 4.92
N PHE A 38 10.96 -3.27 5.37
CA PHE A 38 10.65 -4.43 6.22
C PHE A 38 9.89 -4.08 7.52
N ASP A 39 10.28 -3.01 8.21
CA ASP A 39 9.64 -2.59 9.45
C ASP A 39 8.57 -1.50 9.25
N LYS A 40 8.28 -1.11 8.00
CA LYS A 40 7.27 -0.09 7.74
C LYS A 40 5.86 -0.67 7.81
N ILE A 41 4.96 0.09 8.42
CA ILE A 41 3.54 -0.24 8.48
C ILE A 41 2.92 0.00 7.10
N GLY A 42 2.13 -0.97 6.63
CA GLY A 42 1.45 -0.91 5.35
C GLY A 42 2.34 -1.05 4.11
N TYR A 43 3.64 -1.35 4.28
CA TYR A 43 4.52 -1.58 3.15
C TYR A 43 4.29 -2.97 2.56
N GLN A 44 4.19 -3.02 1.23
CA GLN A 44 4.07 -4.27 0.49
C GLN A 44 5.30 -4.53 -0.36
N ARG A 45 5.74 -5.79 -0.36
CA ARG A 45 6.88 -6.26 -1.12
C ARG A 45 6.69 -5.98 -2.60
N LYS A 46 7.73 -5.51 -3.25
CA LYS A 46 7.79 -5.30 -4.70
C LYS A 46 8.57 -6.44 -5.34
N ASP A 47 7.97 -7.09 -6.33
CA ASP A 47 8.58 -8.15 -7.10
C ASP A 47 8.97 -7.65 -8.50
N PRO A 48 10.22 -7.90 -8.94
CA PRO A 48 10.64 -7.53 -10.27
C PRO A 48 9.99 -8.44 -11.32
N VAL A 49 9.46 -7.84 -12.38
CA VAL A 49 8.99 -8.56 -13.55
C VAL A 49 9.89 -8.24 -14.74
N VAL A 50 10.68 -9.21 -15.14
CA VAL A 50 11.53 -9.09 -16.34
C VAL A 50 10.75 -9.60 -17.54
N SER A 51 10.51 -8.74 -18.53
CA SER A 51 9.83 -9.12 -19.76
C SER A 51 10.83 -9.55 -20.81
N SER A 52 10.87 -10.86 -21.12
CA SER A 52 11.71 -11.41 -22.17
C SER A 52 11.34 -10.90 -23.59
N PHE A 53 10.08 -10.49 -23.79
CA PHE A 53 9.65 -9.89 -25.05
C PHE A 53 10.28 -8.51 -25.27
N THR A 54 10.43 -7.73 -24.22
CA THR A 54 11.06 -6.40 -24.25
C THR A 54 12.54 -6.52 -24.58
N GLU A 55 13.22 -7.57 -24.12
CA GLU A 55 14.61 -7.85 -24.47
C GLU A 55 14.80 -8.14 -25.97
N TYR A 56 13.88 -8.87 -26.57
CA TYR A 56 13.96 -9.22 -28.00
C TYR A 56 13.90 -7.99 -28.91
N ILE A 57 13.10 -6.99 -28.60
CA ILE A 57 13.00 -5.72 -29.33
C ILE A 57 14.01 -4.66 -28.89
N GLY A 58 14.91 -5.01 -27.94
CA GLY A 58 15.97 -4.12 -27.46
C GLY A 58 15.50 -3.01 -26.52
N VAL A 59 14.28 -3.07 -26.03
CA VAL A 59 13.73 -2.18 -25.00
C VAL A 59 13.80 -2.94 -23.65
N HIS A 60 14.56 -2.42 -22.69
CA HIS A 60 14.54 -2.98 -21.34
C HIS A 60 13.40 -2.36 -20.55
N GLY A 61 12.38 -3.17 -20.27
CA GLY A 61 11.30 -2.85 -19.35
C GLY A 61 11.43 -3.72 -18.12
N LEU A 62 12.00 -3.20 -17.05
CA LEU A 62 11.79 -3.74 -15.73
C LEU A 62 10.46 -3.16 -15.25
N SER A 63 9.47 -4.00 -15.05
CA SER A 63 8.25 -3.63 -14.34
C SER A 63 8.28 -4.23 -12.95
N GLN A 64 7.50 -3.66 -12.04
CA GLN A 64 7.36 -4.18 -10.69
C GLN A 64 5.91 -4.54 -10.43
N THR A 65 5.67 -5.63 -9.76
CA THR A 65 4.39 -6.01 -9.20
C THR A 65 4.45 -5.92 -7.67
N VAL A 66 3.32 -5.62 -7.06
CA VAL A 66 3.18 -5.58 -5.61
C VAL A 66 2.65 -6.92 -5.13
N ASP A 67 3.26 -7.51 -4.10
CA ASP A 67 2.75 -8.73 -3.46
C ASP A 67 1.57 -8.36 -2.55
N ASP A 68 0.36 -8.76 -2.94
CA ASP A 68 -0.90 -8.47 -2.24
C ASP A 68 -1.10 -9.26 -0.95
N LYS A 69 -0.15 -10.11 -0.56
CA LYS A 69 -0.27 -10.90 0.67
C LYS A 69 -0.32 -10.01 1.89
N VAL A 70 -1.15 -10.41 2.84
CA VAL A 70 -1.27 -9.74 4.13
C VAL A 70 0.05 -9.86 4.89
N GLY A 71 0.52 -8.76 5.43
CA GLY A 71 1.71 -8.71 6.26
C GLY A 71 1.47 -9.21 7.69
N ARG A 72 2.42 -8.96 8.57
CA ARG A 72 2.31 -9.32 9.98
C ARG A 72 1.40 -8.32 10.71
N ILE A 73 0.31 -8.80 11.30
CA ILE A 73 -0.60 -7.99 12.10
C ILE A 73 -0.16 -8.02 13.56
N ALA A 74 0.02 -6.85 14.18
CA ALA A 74 0.37 -6.70 15.58
C ALA A 74 -0.56 -5.69 16.28
N MET A 75 -0.76 -5.87 17.58
CA MET A 75 -1.57 -4.96 18.40
C MET A 75 -0.94 -3.57 18.44
N SER A 76 -1.82 -2.56 18.49
CA SER A 76 -1.50 -1.16 18.70
C SER A 76 -2.34 -0.60 19.84
N ASP A 77 -1.78 0.38 20.54
CA ASP A 77 -2.50 1.08 21.63
C ASP A 77 -3.45 2.17 21.12
N ASN A 78 -3.40 2.47 19.80
CA ASN A 78 -4.26 3.49 19.20
C ASN A 78 -5.54 2.86 18.63
N PRO A 79 -6.74 3.24 19.11
CA PRO A 79 -8.01 2.73 18.60
C PRO A 79 -8.29 3.06 17.13
N LEU A 80 -7.60 4.03 16.55
CA LEU A 80 -7.74 4.41 15.14
C LEU A 80 -6.76 3.69 14.21
N ASP A 81 -5.91 2.83 14.75
CA ASP A 81 -5.08 1.95 13.94
C ASP A 81 -5.92 0.74 13.49
N LEU A 82 -6.04 0.59 12.20
CA LEU A 82 -6.85 -0.44 11.56
C LEU A 82 -5.99 -1.32 10.65
N ALA A 83 -6.07 -2.63 10.82
CA ALA A 83 -5.42 -3.58 9.93
C ALA A 83 -6.45 -4.41 9.16
N LEU A 84 -6.11 -4.77 7.93
CA LEU A 84 -6.90 -5.68 7.10
C LEU A 84 -6.37 -7.10 7.25
N ALA A 85 -7.22 -8.03 7.75
CA ALA A 85 -6.83 -9.43 7.85
C ALA A 85 -6.97 -10.20 6.51
N LYS A 86 -7.51 -9.55 5.50
CA LYS A 86 -7.62 -10.05 4.13
C LYS A 86 -6.96 -9.09 3.13
N GLN A 87 -6.78 -9.56 1.89
CA GLN A 87 -6.34 -8.71 0.79
C GLN A 87 -7.32 -7.56 0.56
N GLY A 88 -6.80 -6.39 0.25
CA GLY A 88 -7.55 -5.17 0.00
C GLY A 88 -6.75 -3.94 0.41
N TYR A 89 -7.26 -2.77 0.11
CA TYR A 89 -6.62 -1.48 0.35
C TYR A 89 -7.64 -0.49 0.86
N PHE A 90 -7.24 0.35 1.79
CA PHE A 90 -8.01 1.53 2.15
C PHE A 90 -7.91 2.55 1.02
N GLN A 91 -9.04 3.14 0.65
CA GLN A 91 -9.09 4.25 -0.29
C GLN A 91 -8.90 5.57 0.44
N THR A 92 -7.97 6.37 -0.04
CA THR A 92 -7.68 7.70 0.49
C THR A 92 -7.66 8.71 -0.63
N GLN A 93 -7.98 9.96 -0.33
CA GLN A 93 -7.98 11.07 -1.26
C GLN A 93 -7.03 12.15 -0.80
N SER A 94 -6.03 12.43 -1.61
CA SER A 94 -5.11 13.57 -1.46
C SER A 94 -5.32 14.60 -2.57
N ALA A 95 -4.54 15.69 -2.56
CA ALA A 95 -4.55 16.67 -3.64
C ALA A 95 -4.21 16.06 -5.02
N ASP A 96 -3.41 15.00 -5.04
CA ASP A 96 -2.98 14.30 -6.26
C ASP A 96 -4.02 13.29 -6.78
N GLY A 97 -5.14 13.08 -6.07
CA GLY A 97 -6.19 12.14 -6.42
C GLY A 97 -6.39 11.00 -5.42
N ILE A 98 -7.05 9.93 -5.87
CA ILE A 98 -7.32 8.76 -5.04
C ILE A 98 -6.09 7.86 -5.01
N LYS A 99 -5.68 7.46 -3.81
CA LYS A 99 -4.58 6.53 -3.55
C LYS A 99 -5.09 5.32 -2.75
N LEU A 100 -4.47 4.18 -2.99
CA LEU A 100 -4.71 2.95 -2.24
C LEU A 100 -3.57 2.73 -1.25
N THR A 101 -3.90 2.37 -0.01
CA THR A 101 -2.91 2.13 1.03
C THR A 101 -3.29 0.96 1.93
N ARG A 102 -2.27 0.25 2.43
CA ARG A 102 -2.40 -0.72 3.52
C ARG A 102 -2.10 -0.12 4.89
N ASP A 103 -1.56 1.11 4.92
CA ASP A 103 -1.34 1.83 6.17
C ASP A 103 -2.68 2.30 6.74
N GLY A 104 -3.11 1.65 7.80
CA GLY A 104 -4.38 1.92 8.48
C GLY A 104 -4.24 2.80 9.71
N ARG A 105 -3.13 3.53 9.88
CA ARG A 105 -2.97 4.50 10.95
C ARG A 105 -3.71 5.78 10.62
N PHE A 106 -4.87 5.93 11.23
CA PHE A 106 -5.73 7.08 10.99
C PHE A 106 -5.74 8.04 12.17
N LYS A 107 -6.13 9.28 11.89
CA LYS A 107 -6.35 10.34 12.87
C LYS A 107 -7.64 11.08 12.57
N ILE A 108 -8.15 11.81 13.54
CA ILE A 108 -9.33 12.67 13.37
C ILE A 108 -8.90 14.11 13.62
N ASP A 109 -9.34 15.00 12.73
CA ASP A 109 -9.14 16.42 12.90
C ASP A 109 -10.23 17.05 13.81
N LYS A 110 -10.09 18.35 14.07
CA LYS A 110 -11.04 19.12 14.89
C LYS A 110 -12.43 19.26 14.26
N GLU A 111 -12.52 19.02 12.97
CA GLU A 111 -13.76 19.12 12.17
C GLU A 111 -14.47 17.76 12.06
N GLY A 112 -13.86 16.70 12.57
CA GLY A 112 -14.38 15.34 12.54
C GLY A 112 -14.03 14.57 11.27
N ASN A 113 -13.11 15.04 10.44
CA ASN A 113 -12.69 14.29 9.25
C ASN A 113 -11.74 13.16 9.63
N LEU A 114 -11.94 11.98 9.07
CA LEU A 114 -11.02 10.85 9.22
C LEU A 114 -9.90 10.98 8.19
N LEU A 115 -8.67 11.11 8.67
CA LEU A 115 -7.47 11.37 7.86
C LEU A 115 -6.42 10.30 8.06
N THR A 116 -5.55 10.13 7.07
CA THR A 116 -4.28 9.42 7.22
C THR A 116 -3.26 10.28 7.98
N LEU A 117 -2.10 9.73 8.32
CA LEU A 117 -1.01 10.52 8.93
C LEU A 117 -0.53 11.66 8.02
N ASP A 118 -0.60 11.48 6.70
CA ASP A 118 -0.20 12.44 5.67
C ASP A 118 -1.32 13.43 5.30
N ASP A 119 -2.34 13.57 6.15
CA ASP A 119 -3.49 14.48 5.96
C ASP A 119 -4.38 14.16 4.72
N ALA A 120 -4.31 12.96 4.17
CA ALA A 120 -5.23 12.54 3.12
C ALA A 120 -6.56 12.07 3.73
N ASN A 121 -7.68 12.43 3.09
CA ASN A 121 -9.01 12.01 3.52
C ASN A 121 -9.22 10.51 3.31
N VAL A 122 -9.71 9.81 4.31
CA VAL A 122 -10.15 8.41 4.18
C VAL A 122 -11.53 8.39 3.55
N LEU A 123 -11.68 7.59 2.47
CA LEU A 123 -12.92 7.51 1.74
C LEU A 123 -13.83 6.41 2.29
N SER A 124 -15.12 6.64 2.20
CA SER A 124 -16.16 5.63 2.43
C SER A 124 -16.31 4.70 1.22
N SER A 125 -17.06 3.63 1.39
CA SER A 125 -17.46 2.73 0.29
C SER A 125 -18.24 3.44 -0.83
N ALA A 126 -18.78 4.62 -0.57
CA ALA A 126 -19.43 5.49 -1.55
C ALA A 126 -18.45 6.44 -2.25
N GLY A 127 -17.14 6.39 -1.95
CA GLY A 127 -16.13 7.27 -2.52
C GLY A 127 -16.15 8.70 -1.97
N VAL A 128 -16.80 8.94 -0.84
CA VAL A 128 -16.90 10.25 -0.19
C VAL A 128 -16.03 10.26 1.06
N PRO A 129 -15.35 11.38 1.40
CA PRO A 129 -14.59 11.52 2.65
C PRO A 129 -15.46 11.21 3.87
N ILE A 130 -14.90 10.43 4.81
CA ILE A 130 -15.61 10.09 6.06
C ILE A 130 -15.50 11.26 7.01
N LYS A 131 -16.65 11.78 7.41
CA LYS A 131 -16.76 12.83 8.41
C LYS A 131 -17.67 12.39 9.54
N LEU A 132 -17.17 12.50 10.77
CA LEU A 132 -17.93 12.22 11.98
C LEU A 132 -18.87 13.41 12.28
N HIS A 133 -20.15 13.13 12.49
CA HIS A 133 -21.13 14.17 12.87
C HIS A 133 -20.90 14.68 14.29
N VAL A 134 -20.32 13.85 15.14
CA VAL A 134 -19.96 14.19 16.52
C VAL A 134 -18.47 13.87 16.68
N VAL A 135 -17.66 14.88 17.03
CA VAL A 135 -16.26 14.65 17.36
C VAL A 135 -16.20 14.07 18.78
N PRO A 136 -15.74 12.83 18.95
CA PRO A 136 -15.69 12.22 20.27
C PRO A 136 -14.59 12.86 21.12
N GLU A 137 -14.80 12.94 22.42
CA GLU A 137 -13.78 13.42 23.37
C GLU A 137 -12.63 12.40 23.53
N LYS A 138 -12.96 11.11 23.35
CA LYS A 138 -12.00 10.01 23.43
C LYS A 138 -12.04 9.20 22.15
N LEU A 139 -10.87 8.80 21.67
CA LEU A 139 -10.75 7.93 20.48
C LEU A 139 -11.37 6.54 20.71
N GLU A 140 -11.48 6.10 21.96
CA GLU A 140 -12.12 4.85 22.35
C GLU A 140 -13.64 4.82 22.08
N ASP A 141 -14.28 5.99 21.96
CA ASP A 141 -15.70 6.13 21.62
C ASP A 141 -15.98 5.77 20.15
N ILE A 142 -14.92 5.62 19.34
CA ILE A 142 -15.03 5.19 17.95
C ILE A 142 -14.88 3.68 17.87
N LYS A 143 -15.82 3.04 17.20
CA LYS A 143 -15.81 1.59 16.98
C LYS A 143 -15.86 1.28 15.50
N VAL A 144 -14.97 0.39 15.08
CA VAL A 144 -14.95 -0.11 13.71
C VAL A 144 -15.15 -1.62 13.77
N ASN A 145 -16.20 -2.10 13.10
CA ASN A 145 -16.47 -3.53 13.07
C ASN A 145 -15.64 -4.26 11.98
N SER A 146 -15.68 -5.58 11.96
CA SER A 146 -14.94 -6.41 11.00
C SER A 146 -15.33 -6.15 9.52
N LYS A 147 -16.51 -5.61 9.26
CA LYS A 147 -16.98 -5.24 7.92
C LYS A 147 -16.54 -3.83 7.50
N GLY A 148 -15.83 -3.10 8.37
CA GLY A 148 -15.40 -1.74 8.10
C GLY A 148 -16.44 -0.66 8.37
N LEU A 149 -17.52 -0.96 9.10
CA LEU A 149 -18.48 0.06 9.53
C LEU A 149 -17.88 0.86 10.69
N VAL A 150 -17.72 2.15 10.46
CA VAL A 150 -17.31 3.14 11.46
C VAL A 150 -18.54 3.64 12.22
N SER A 151 -18.49 3.59 13.54
CA SER A 151 -19.56 4.04 14.43
C SER A 151 -18.95 4.85 15.56
N VAL A 152 -19.68 5.86 16.05
CA VAL A 152 -19.26 6.74 17.15
C VAL A 152 -20.27 6.65 18.28
N PHE A 153 -19.78 6.54 19.51
CA PHE A 153 -20.64 6.58 20.69
C PHE A 153 -21.00 8.04 21.01
N ASN A 154 -22.29 8.37 20.87
CA ASN A 154 -22.81 9.67 21.22
C ASN A 154 -23.25 9.68 22.68
N LYS A 155 -22.52 10.42 23.52
CA LYS A 155 -22.81 10.54 24.97
C LYS A 155 -24.14 11.21 25.27
N ASN A 156 -24.60 12.10 24.40
CA ASN A 156 -25.85 12.83 24.58
C ASN A 156 -27.08 11.92 24.39
N THR A 157 -26.99 11.01 23.40
CA THR A 157 -28.08 10.06 23.10
C THR A 157 -27.86 8.70 23.75
N ASN A 158 -26.66 8.48 24.33
CA ASN A 158 -26.19 7.21 24.92
C ASN A 158 -26.35 6.03 23.94
N LYS A 159 -26.11 6.28 22.66
CA LYS A 159 -26.22 5.31 21.57
C LYS A 159 -24.99 5.33 20.66
N LEU A 160 -24.74 4.18 20.05
CA LEU A 160 -23.76 4.04 19.00
C LEU A 160 -24.40 4.49 17.67
N GLU A 161 -23.85 5.52 17.06
CA GLU A 161 -24.32 6.08 15.79
C GLU A 161 -23.42 5.60 14.66
N ASN A 162 -24.00 5.00 13.63
CA ASN A 162 -23.26 4.55 12.45
C ASN A 162 -22.94 5.77 11.57
N VAL A 163 -21.69 5.86 11.12
CA VAL A 163 -21.21 6.97 10.28
C VAL A 163 -21.16 6.53 8.82
N ALA A 164 -20.25 5.61 8.49
CA ALA A 164 -20.05 5.14 7.13
C ALA A 164 -19.29 3.80 7.13
N PHE A 165 -19.32 3.09 6.00
CA PHE A 165 -18.41 1.99 5.75
C PHE A 165 -17.11 2.54 5.15
N LEU A 166 -15.97 2.00 5.57
CA LEU A 166 -14.66 2.28 4.97
C LEU A 166 -14.65 1.85 3.50
N GLY A 167 -14.06 2.65 2.65
CA GLY A 167 -13.79 2.33 1.25
C GLY A 167 -12.61 1.35 1.18
N ILE A 168 -12.91 0.07 1.05
CA ILE A 168 -11.91 -0.99 0.95
C ILE A 168 -12.10 -1.70 -0.38
N VAL A 169 -11.04 -1.70 -1.19
CA VAL A 169 -11.03 -2.25 -2.56
C VAL A 169 -9.84 -3.19 -2.75
N ASP A 170 -9.92 -4.04 -3.76
CA ASP A 170 -8.79 -4.85 -4.21
C ASP A 170 -7.83 -4.02 -5.10
N SER A 171 -6.77 -4.63 -5.60
CA SER A 171 -5.81 -4.01 -6.53
C SER A 171 -6.43 -3.55 -7.85
N ASN A 172 -7.60 -4.05 -8.22
CA ASN A 172 -8.35 -3.68 -9.43
C ASN A 172 -9.41 -2.59 -9.14
N GLY A 173 -9.53 -2.13 -7.90
CA GLY A 173 -10.53 -1.14 -7.50
C GLY A 173 -11.92 -1.71 -7.24
N VAL A 174 -12.06 -3.03 -7.15
CA VAL A 174 -13.33 -3.69 -6.83
C VAL A 174 -13.54 -3.72 -5.32
N VAL A 175 -14.74 -3.36 -4.87
CA VAL A 175 -15.08 -3.31 -3.44
C VAL A 175 -14.98 -4.69 -2.79
N VAL A 176 -14.25 -4.78 -1.69
CA VAL A 176 -14.13 -5.99 -0.88
C VAL A 176 -15.30 -6.07 0.09
N MET A 177 -16.18 -7.07 -0.08
CA MET A 177 -17.44 -7.20 0.70
C MET A 177 -17.21 -7.63 2.15
N ASP A 178 -16.11 -8.33 2.46
CA ASP A 178 -15.80 -8.83 3.80
C ASP A 178 -14.29 -8.66 4.10
N PRO A 179 -13.85 -7.43 4.38
CA PRO A 179 -12.43 -7.10 4.49
C PRO A 179 -11.77 -7.61 5.77
N GLN A 180 -12.54 -8.04 6.78
CA GLN A 180 -12.05 -8.48 8.08
C GLN A 180 -11.15 -7.42 8.75
N VAL A 181 -11.69 -6.23 8.93
CA VAL A 181 -11.01 -5.12 9.59
C VAL A 181 -10.78 -5.45 11.06
N LYS A 182 -9.56 -5.22 11.55
CA LYS A 182 -9.17 -5.32 12.96
C LYS A 182 -8.85 -3.94 13.50
N GLN A 183 -9.61 -3.49 14.49
CA GLN A 183 -9.38 -2.23 15.18
C GLN A 183 -8.34 -2.40 16.29
N GLY A 184 -7.43 -1.42 16.46
CA GLY A 184 -6.33 -1.48 17.43
C GLY A 184 -5.20 -2.40 16.99
N TYR A 185 -5.01 -2.54 15.69
CA TYR A 185 -3.93 -3.34 15.10
C TYR A 185 -3.27 -2.60 13.94
N ASN A 186 -1.97 -2.80 13.80
CA ASN A 186 -1.18 -2.36 12.65
C ASN A 186 -0.76 -3.55 11.79
N GLU A 187 -0.74 -3.35 10.48
CA GLU A 187 -0.17 -4.29 9.53
C GLU A 187 1.26 -3.86 9.18
N TYR A 188 2.23 -4.68 9.56
CA TYR A 188 3.62 -4.53 9.17
C TYR A 188 3.85 -5.12 7.79
N SER A 189 4.97 -4.77 7.19
CA SER A 189 5.38 -5.26 5.87
C SER A 189 5.26 -6.78 5.73
N ASN A 190 4.94 -7.25 4.51
CA ASN A 190 4.99 -8.66 4.11
C ASN A 190 6.38 -9.07 3.56
N VAL A 191 7.38 -8.20 3.64
CA VAL A 191 8.76 -8.51 3.25
C VAL A 191 9.36 -9.55 4.18
N SER A 192 10.04 -10.55 3.61
CA SER A 192 10.86 -11.52 4.34
C SER A 192 12.33 -11.26 4.03
N LEU A 193 13.10 -10.84 5.02
CA LEU A 193 14.54 -10.59 4.84
C LEU A 193 15.29 -11.82 4.33
N GLN A 194 14.88 -13.02 4.76
CA GLN A 194 15.51 -14.25 4.28
C GLN A 194 15.35 -14.43 2.77
N ASN A 195 14.19 -14.08 2.22
CA ASN A 195 13.95 -14.20 0.79
C ASN A 195 14.71 -13.15 -0.01
N GLU A 196 14.86 -11.93 0.52
CA GLU A 196 15.58 -10.84 -0.15
C GLU A 196 17.09 -11.09 -0.25
N PHE A 197 17.68 -11.86 0.69
CA PHE A 197 19.11 -12.16 0.67
C PHE A 197 19.48 -13.43 -0.12
N ILE A 198 18.50 -14.26 -0.50
CA ILE A 198 18.72 -15.52 -1.23
C ILE A 198 18.37 -15.35 -2.73
N SER A 199 17.63 -14.32 -3.09
CA SER A 199 17.25 -13.99 -4.48
C SER A 199 18.39 -13.30 -5.22
#